data_ec02a1bac0d14cf1f1879474d71744e4
#
_entry.id   ec02a1bac0d14cf1f1879474d71744e4
#
_cell.length_a   1.000
_cell.length_b   1.000
_cell.length_c   1.000
_cell.angle_alpha   90.00
_cell.angle_beta   90.00
_cell.angle_gamma   90.00
#
_symmetry.space_group_name_H-M   'P 1'
#
loop_
_entity.id
_entity.type
_entity.pdbx_description
1 polymer ?
#
loop_
_entity_poly.entity_id
_entity_poly.type
_entity_poly.pdbx_seq_one_letter_code
_entity_poly.pdbx_strand_id
1 'polypeptide(L)'
;MPAISLIIPLYNAEKYLRPCLDSAKNQTFEDIEIICINDGSTDNTADIVNEYVAEDSRFRLIEQENAGCSMARNHGLKSAMSPYVALLDQDDVLHPQAMEVLHHLITKYNADVAEFVNETVPDDFVMSNPPHYDIDKIPAEFSQDAFHFWFRNPRGGSVLVWNRLYKKDAIAGIEFPQDIQPAEDTIFTLKVMFHVLSIVHTDTRLLYYRDSSTSVMNQGKTDKYVRVHAAAGQVLYDYFLKSDRVKNKQDYKLLERYVSRFIFKSVVSQPLRRMNDKETRLQSLEKARELVLPLYRQGTLKPELLGWRKALACRLFFNGHFTLARLFV
;
A
#
# COMPACT_ATOMS: atom_id res chain seq x y z
N MET A 1 -1.08 24.42 15.09
CA MET A 1 -0.79 22.98 14.87
C MET A 1 -1.22 22.71 13.43
N PRO A 2 -0.35 22.17 12.59
CA PRO A 2 -0.66 21.97 11.17
C PRO A 2 -1.90 21.06 10.97
N ALA A 3 -2.57 21.20 9.84
CA ALA A 3 -3.74 20.38 9.53
C ALA A 3 -3.33 18.97 9.03
N ILE A 4 -2.23 18.87 8.30
CA ILE A 4 -1.76 17.59 7.71
C ILE A 4 -0.32 17.34 8.12
N SER A 5 0.00 16.11 8.55
CA SER A 5 1.36 15.60 8.63
C SER A 5 1.65 14.72 7.42
N LEU A 6 2.54 15.15 6.54
CA LEU A 6 3.05 14.37 5.42
C LEU A 6 4.32 13.61 5.87
N ILE A 7 4.26 12.28 5.86
CA ILE A 7 5.33 11.41 6.35
C ILE A 7 6.07 10.80 5.16
N ILE A 8 7.40 10.96 5.14
CA ILE A 8 8.28 10.47 4.07
C ILE A 8 9.34 9.56 4.69
N PRO A 9 9.20 8.22 4.59
CA PRO A 9 10.24 7.29 5.02
C PRO A 9 11.40 7.32 4.00
N LEU A 10 12.64 7.38 4.50
CA LEU A 10 13.85 7.56 3.69
C LEU A 10 14.88 6.49 4.02
N TYR A 11 15.42 5.85 2.99
CA TYR A 11 16.59 4.97 3.10
C TYR A 11 17.36 4.96 1.77
N ASN A 12 18.60 5.49 1.79
CA ASN A 12 19.47 5.61 0.61
C ASN A 12 18.72 6.19 -0.60
N ALA A 13 18.15 7.38 -0.39
CA ALA A 13 17.19 8.01 -1.30
C ALA A 13 17.82 9.05 -2.23
N GLU A 14 19.12 9.33 -2.12
CA GLU A 14 19.82 10.45 -2.78
C GLU A 14 19.37 10.68 -4.23
N LYS A 15 19.17 9.60 -5.00
CA LYS A 15 18.87 9.68 -6.44
C LYS A 15 17.56 10.42 -6.76
N TYR A 16 16.50 10.17 -5.98
CA TYR A 16 15.15 10.67 -6.29
C TYR A 16 14.63 11.68 -5.28
N LEU A 17 15.37 11.90 -4.21
CA LEU A 17 14.89 12.63 -3.04
C LEU A 17 14.53 14.08 -3.34
N ARG A 18 15.36 14.82 -4.11
CA ARG A 18 15.09 16.23 -4.40
C ARG A 18 13.76 16.46 -5.11
N PRO A 19 13.41 15.76 -6.20
CA PRO A 19 12.08 15.88 -6.81
C PRO A 19 10.92 15.54 -5.85
N CYS A 20 11.10 14.57 -4.97
CA CYS A 20 10.12 14.20 -3.96
C CYS A 20 9.92 15.36 -2.95
N LEU A 21 10.99 15.86 -2.33
CA LEU A 21 10.93 16.95 -1.37
C LEU A 21 10.47 18.28 -1.99
N ASP A 22 10.88 18.58 -3.23
CA ASP A 22 10.38 19.74 -3.97
C ASP A 22 8.86 19.66 -4.17
N SER A 23 8.32 18.49 -4.47
CA SER A 23 6.89 18.29 -4.63
C SER A 23 6.13 18.48 -3.30
N ALA A 24 6.71 18.10 -2.19
CA ALA A 24 6.17 18.32 -0.86
C ALA A 24 6.26 19.81 -0.43
N LYS A 25 7.39 20.48 -0.73
CA LYS A 25 7.64 21.90 -0.48
C LYS A 25 6.65 22.79 -1.23
N ASN A 26 6.36 22.44 -2.49
CA ASN A 26 5.55 23.24 -3.41
C ASN A 26 4.05 22.90 -3.39
N GLN A 27 3.55 22.28 -2.31
CA GLN A 27 2.11 22.09 -2.14
C GLN A 27 1.37 23.43 -1.99
N THR A 28 0.23 23.58 -2.68
CA THR A 28 -0.63 24.77 -2.58
C THR A 28 -1.30 24.89 -1.23
N PHE A 29 -1.47 23.80 -0.51
CA PHE A 29 -1.96 23.76 0.86
C PHE A 29 -0.78 23.93 1.83
N GLU A 30 -0.67 25.11 2.45
CA GLU A 30 0.50 25.48 3.26
C GLU A 30 0.46 24.97 4.71
N ASP A 31 -0.73 24.65 5.25
CA ASP A 31 -0.91 24.21 6.64
C ASP A 31 -0.54 22.73 6.82
N ILE A 32 0.71 22.40 6.48
CA ILE A 32 1.30 21.06 6.54
C ILE A 32 2.60 21.06 7.35
N GLU A 33 2.89 19.95 8.05
CA GLU A 33 4.24 19.57 8.44
C GLU A 33 4.74 18.43 7.59
N ILE A 34 6.04 18.40 7.27
CA ILE A 34 6.69 17.39 6.43
C ILE A 34 7.72 16.66 7.31
N ILE A 35 7.43 15.39 7.61
CA ILE A 35 8.22 14.57 8.54
C ILE A 35 9.03 13.56 7.73
N CYS A 36 10.32 13.84 7.56
CA CYS A 36 11.28 12.95 6.93
C CYS A 36 11.84 11.99 7.98
N ILE A 37 11.66 10.69 7.82
CA ILE A 37 12.21 9.67 8.70
C ILE A 37 13.39 9.00 8.01
N ASN A 38 14.61 9.36 8.39
CA ASN A 38 15.82 8.74 7.86
C ASN A 38 16.11 7.43 8.61
N ASP A 39 15.90 6.31 7.92
CA ASP A 39 16.06 4.94 8.44
C ASP A 39 17.53 4.46 8.31
N GLY A 40 18.47 5.25 8.82
CA GLY A 40 19.89 4.89 8.84
C GLY A 40 20.54 4.87 7.45
N SER A 41 20.27 5.86 6.60
CA SER A 41 20.91 6.01 5.29
C SER A 41 22.41 6.18 5.41
N THR A 42 23.15 5.67 4.42
CA THR A 42 24.63 5.74 4.32
C THR A 42 25.10 6.60 3.15
N ASP A 43 24.18 7.15 2.38
CA ASP A 43 24.42 8.11 1.28
C ASP A 43 24.13 9.55 1.75
N ASN A 44 24.03 10.51 0.81
CA ASN A 44 23.79 11.91 1.13
C ASN A 44 22.32 12.23 1.50
N THR A 45 21.47 11.24 1.78
CA THR A 45 20.04 11.44 2.07
C THR A 45 19.81 12.42 3.23
N ALA A 46 20.51 12.26 4.36
CA ALA A 46 20.36 13.13 5.53
C ALA A 46 20.79 14.58 5.23
N ASP A 47 21.90 14.77 4.52
CA ASP A 47 22.41 16.10 4.17
C ASP A 47 21.42 16.82 3.24
N ILE A 48 20.85 16.12 2.25
CA ILE A 48 19.83 16.69 1.37
C ILE A 48 18.61 17.15 2.18
N VAL A 49 18.09 16.34 3.11
CA VAL A 49 16.93 16.75 3.94
C VAL A 49 17.27 17.96 4.80
N ASN A 50 18.49 18.02 5.37
CA ASN A 50 18.91 19.14 6.21
C ASN A 50 18.94 20.48 5.44
N GLU A 51 19.21 20.47 4.12
CA GLU A 51 19.07 21.68 3.29
C GLU A 51 17.62 22.20 3.32
N TYR A 52 16.61 21.30 3.15
CA TYR A 52 15.20 21.69 3.20
C TYR A 52 14.77 22.14 4.59
N VAL A 53 15.23 21.48 5.65
CA VAL A 53 14.97 21.89 7.05
C VAL A 53 15.51 23.30 7.34
N ALA A 54 16.67 23.65 6.76
CA ALA A 54 17.26 24.99 6.93
C ALA A 54 16.48 26.08 6.17
N GLU A 55 15.83 25.73 5.06
CA GLU A 55 15.11 26.68 4.20
C GLU A 55 13.63 26.85 4.54
N ASP A 56 12.97 25.78 5.05
CA ASP A 56 11.53 25.73 5.24
C ASP A 56 11.17 25.06 6.59
N SER A 57 10.65 25.84 7.50
CA SER A 57 10.29 25.39 8.87
C SER A 57 9.20 24.31 8.93
N ARG A 58 8.52 24.00 7.82
CA ARG A 58 7.56 22.90 7.74
C ARG A 58 8.27 21.53 7.74
N PHE A 59 9.54 21.48 7.31
CA PHE A 59 10.31 20.24 7.27
C PHE A 59 10.92 19.90 8.64
N ARG A 60 10.91 18.62 8.95
CA ARG A 60 11.54 18.05 10.13
C ARG A 60 12.20 16.72 9.78
N LEU A 61 13.48 16.58 10.11
CA LEU A 61 14.22 15.32 10.01
C LEU A 61 14.18 14.58 11.34
N ILE A 62 13.86 13.30 11.30
CA ILE A 62 13.97 12.36 12.41
C ILE A 62 14.87 11.23 11.96
N GLU A 63 15.91 10.95 12.71
CA GLU A 63 16.85 9.86 12.43
C GLU A 63 16.57 8.65 13.31
N GLN A 64 16.75 7.47 12.76
CA GLN A 64 16.69 6.19 13.50
C GLN A 64 17.72 5.22 12.97
N GLU A 65 18.08 4.20 13.76
CA GLU A 65 18.81 3.04 13.26
C GLU A 65 17.95 2.29 12.23
N ASN A 66 18.59 1.72 11.20
CA ASN A 66 17.87 1.02 10.15
C ASN A 66 17.01 -0.13 10.70
N ALA A 67 15.72 0.03 10.59
CA ALA A 67 14.71 -0.94 11.05
C ALA A 67 13.69 -1.30 9.95
N GLY A 68 13.86 -0.77 8.74
CA GLY A 68 13.03 -1.00 7.58
C GLY A 68 11.83 -0.03 7.45
N CYS A 69 11.33 0.06 6.22
CA CYS A 69 10.30 1.03 5.83
C CYS A 69 9.04 1.00 6.73
N SER A 70 8.60 -0.18 7.18
CA SER A 70 7.48 -0.33 8.12
C SER A 70 7.72 0.44 9.42
N MET A 71 8.92 0.32 9.99
CA MET A 71 9.26 0.98 11.25
C MET A 71 9.44 2.48 11.07
N ALA A 72 10.01 2.92 9.95
CA ALA A 72 10.10 4.34 9.60
C ALA A 72 8.70 4.97 9.47
N ARG A 73 7.77 4.30 8.76
CA ARG A 73 6.37 4.76 8.65
C ARG A 73 5.68 4.79 10.02
N ASN A 74 5.84 3.76 10.85
CA ASN A 74 5.29 3.72 12.21
C ASN A 74 5.85 4.84 13.11
N HIS A 75 7.14 5.12 12.99
CA HIS A 75 7.76 6.24 13.70
C HIS A 75 7.18 7.58 13.25
N GLY A 76 7.00 7.78 11.93
CA GLY A 76 6.36 8.95 11.38
C GLY A 76 4.92 9.13 11.88
N LEU A 77 4.10 8.06 11.87
CA LEU A 77 2.73 8.08 12.37
C LEU A 77 2.66 8.46 13.87
N LYS A 78 3.61 7.98 14.69
CA LYS A 78 3.71 8.33 16.11
C LYS A 78 4.15 9.78 16.31
N SER A 79 5.02 10.30 15.44
CA SER A 79 5.57 11.65 15.51
C SER A 79 4.66 12.72 14.91
N ALA A 80 3.67 12.33 14.13
CA ALA A 80 2.69 13.22 13.53
C ALA A 80 1.81 13.88 14.60
N MET A 81 1.66 15.22 14.54
CA MET A 81 0.85 15.98 15.49
C MET A 81 -0.51 16.41 14.91
N SER A 82 -0.63 16.37 13.60
CA SER A 82 -1.81 16.85 12.86
C SER A 82 -3.01 15.90 12.96
N PRO A 83 -4.25 16.40 12.79
CA PRO A 83 -5.45 15.58 12.76
C PRO A 83 -5.54 14.67 11.54
N TYR A 84 -4.83 15.02 10.46
CA TYR A 84 -4.75 14.21 9.24
C TYR A 84 -3.31 13.81 8.94
N VAL A 85 -3.14 12.59 8.40
CA VAL A 85 -1.83 12.07 8.02
C VAL A 85 -1.85 11.54 6.58
N ALA A 86 -0.78 11.80 5.84
CA ALA A 86 -0.50 11.26 4.51
C ALA A 86 0.88 10.64 4.49
N LEU A 87 1.09 9.69 3.58
CA LEU A 87 2.38 9.04 3.34
C LEU A 87 2.83 9.37 1.93
N LEU A 88 4.14 9.50 1.73
CA LEU A 88 4.74 9.70 0.42
C LEU A 88 6.03 8.87 0.35
N ASP A 89 6.18 8.06 -0.68
CA ASP A 89 7.42 7.29 -0.87
C ASP A 89 8.50 8.20 -1.49
N GLN A 90 9.76 7.94 -1.13
CA GLN A 90 10.93 8.78 -1.41
C GLN A 90 11.27 8.99 -2.90
N ASP A 91 10.69 8.17 -3.77
CA ASP A 91 10.93 8.17 -5.23
C ASP A 91 9.73 8.71 -6.04
N ASP A 92 8.63 9.05 -5.37
CA ASP A 92 7.42 9.55 -5.99
C ASP A 92 7.32 11.10 -5.94
N VAL A 93 6.42 11.65 -6.74
CA VAL A 93 6.22 13.11 -6.87
C VAL A 93 4.74 13.44 -6.69
N LEU A 94 4.40 14.31 -5.73
CA LEU A 94 3.03 14.79 -5.54
C LEU A 94 2.64 15.84 -6.58
N HIS A 95 1.38 15.82 -6.99
CA HIS A 95 0.78 16.94 -7.70
C HIS A 95 0.71 18.17 -6.77
N PRO A 96 0.95 19.42 -7.23
CA PRO A 96 0.98 20.61 -6.35
C PRO A 96 -0.28 20.80 -5.51
N GLN A 97 -1.45 20.42 -6.03
CA GLN A 97 -2.73 20.54 -5.31
C GLN A 97 -3.14 19.26 -4.56
N ALA A 98 -2.23 18.27 -4.38
CA ALA A 98 -2.61 17.00 -3.77
C ALA A 98 -3.17 17.17 -2.36
N MET A 99 -2.46 17.88 -1.48
CA MET A 99 -2.90 18.08 -0.11
C MET A 99 -4.15 18.98 -0.04
N GLU A 100 -4.27 19.97 -0.89
CA GLU A 100 -5.44 20.85 -0.99
C GLU A 100 -6.70 20.07 -1.37
N VAL A 101 -6.65 19.28 -2.45
CA VAL A 101 -7.77 18.44 -2.90
C VAL A 101 -8.18 17.45 -1.82
N LEU A 102 -7.22 16.75 -1.25
CA LEU A 102 -7.51 15.73 -0.23
C LEU A 102 -8.09 16.33 1.04
N HIS A 103 -7.55 17.46 1.50
CA HIS A 103 -8.08 18.18 2.66
C HIS A 103 -9.49 18.69 2.41
N HIS A 104 -9.74 19.27 1.24
CA HIS A 104 -11.09 19.71 0.85
C HIS A 104 -12.09 18.53 0.88
N LEU A 105 -11.73 17.40 0.24
CA LEU A 105 -12.64 16.25 0.17
C LEU A 105 -12.88 15.62 1.55
N ILE A 106 -11.83 15.38 2.34
CA ILE A 106 -12.00 14.73 3.65
C ILE A 106 -12.80 15.56 4.62
N THR A 107 -12.64 16.90 4.58
CA THR A 107 -13.39 17.83 5.42
C THR A 107 -14.83 18.04 4.94
N LYS A 108 -15.04 18.23 3.63
CA LYS A 108 -16.36 18.41 3.01
C LYS A 108 -17.32 17.25 3.31
N TYR A 109 -16.79 16.01 3.26
CA TYR A 109 -17.58 14.81 3.50
C TYR A 109 -17.49 14.31 4.95
N ASN A 110 -16.65 14.94 5.81
CA ASN A 110 -16.29 14.44 7.12
C ASN A 110 -15.91 12.96 7.10
N ALA A 111 -15.08 12.59 6.11
CA ALA A 111 -14.68 11.21 5.88
C ALA A 111 -13.50 10.81 6.78
N ASP A 112 -13.35 9.51 7.03
CA ASP A 112 -12.19 8.97 7.74
C ASP A 112 -10.98 8.82 6.83
N VAL A 113 -11.24 8.62 5.52
CA VAL A 113 -10.20 8.47 4.49
C VAL A 113 -10.62 9.20 3.21
N ALA A 114 -9.70 9.96 2.61
CA ALA A 114 -9.81 10.44 1.23
C ALA A 114 -8.80 9.68 0.36
N GLU A 115 -9.27 9.04 -0.72
CA GLU A 115 -8.46 8.23 -1.65
C GLU A 115 -8.46 8.85 -3.04
N PHE A 116 -7.31 8.78 -3.72
CA PHE A 116 -7.12 9.25 -5.09
C PHE A 116 -6.44 8.22 -5.97
N VAL A 117 -6.29 8.50 -7.27
CA VAL A 117 -5.52 7.66 -8.20
C VAL A 117 -4.17 8.29 -8.53
N ASN A 118 -3.19 7.45 -8.87
CA ASN A 118 -1.87 7.88 -9.33
C ASN A 118 -1.75 7.78 -10.85
N GLU A 119 -0.75 8.45 -11.39
CA GLU A 119 -0.24 8.25 -12.73
C GLU A 119 1.13 7.56 -12.67
N THR A 120 1.31 6.49 -13.43
CA THR A 120 2.62 5.84 -13.54
C THR A 120 3.48 6.59 -14.56
N VAL A 121 4.68 6.97 -14.16
CA VAL A 121 5.61 7.77 -14.96
C VAL A 121 6.97 7.06 -15.10
N PRO A 122 7.75 7.35 -16.17
CA PRO A 122 9.07 6.75 -16.36
C PRO A 122 10.08 7.21 -15.31
N ASP A 123 11.22 6.49 -15.22
CA ASP A 123 12.29 6.73 -14.24
C ASP A 123 12.89 8.14 -14.28
N ASP A 124 12.98 8.72 -15.47
CA ASP A 124 13.52 10.05 -15.74
C ASP A 124 12.45 11.17 -15.69
N PHE A 125 11.28 10.89 -15.17
CA PHE A 125 10.18 11.85 -15.11
C PHE A 125 10.57 13.13 -14.34
N VAL A 126 10.28 14.26 -14.97
CA VAL A 126 10.34 15.60 -14.37
C VAL A 126 8.97 16.25 -14.54
N MET A 127 8.37 16.63 -13.44
CA MET A 127 7.06 17.28 -13.46
C MET A 127 7.17 18.66 -14.14
N SER A 128 6.36 18.88 -15.16
CA SER A 128 6.27 20.17 -15.86
C SER A 128 4.81 20.46 -16.18
N ASN A 129 4.37 21.69 -15.88
CA ASN A 129 3.03 22.19 -16.17
C ASN A 129 1.90 21.21 -15.79
N PRO A 130 1.79 20.79 -14.53
CA PRO A 130 0.71 19.92 -14.08
C PRO A 130 -0.65 20.62 -14.30
N PRO A 131 -1.73 19.86 -14.59
CA PRO A 131 -3.06 20.44 -14.77
C PRO A 131 -3.50 21.16 -13.50
N HIS A 132 -4.13 22.32 -13.64
CA HIS A 132 -4.77 22.99 -12.49
C HIS A 132 -6.18 22.47 -12.31
N TYR A 133 -6.52 22.07 -11.08
CA TYR A 133 -7.83 21.57 -10.71
C TYR A 133 -8.66 22.65 -10.01
N ASP A 134 -9.90 22.83 -10.45
CA ASP A 134 -10.92 23.61 -9.73
C ASP A 134 -11.42 22.75 -8.55
N ILE A 135 -11.03 23.11 -7.34
CA ILE A 135 -11.24 22.31 -6.13
C ILE A 135 -12.72 22.01 -5.87
N ASP A 136 -13.59 22.99 -6.16
CA ASP A 136 -15.05 22.84 -5.93
C ASP A 136 -15.70 21.88 -6.93
N LYS A 137 -15.04 21.61 -8.06
CA LYS A 137 -15.55 20.74 -9.14
C LYS A 137 -14.88 19.37 -9.19
N ILE A 138 -14.02 19.02 -8.23
CA ILE A 138 -13.41 17.71 -8.16
C ILE A 138 -14.50 16.63 -8.04
N PRO A 139 -14.56 15.68 -9.01
CA PRO A 139 -15.50 14.56 -8.92
C PRO A 139 -15.13 13.66 -7.74
N ALA A 140 -16.10 13.31 -6.91
CA ALA A 140 -15.85 12.46 -5.77
C ALA A 140 -17.03 11.52 -5.49
N GLU A 141 -16.72 10.28 -5.12
CA GLU A 141 -17.68 9.29 -4.65
C GLU A 141 -17.49 9.11 -3.14
N PHE A 142 -18.56 9.36 -2.37
CA PHE A 142 -18.54 9.23 -0.91
C PHE A 142 -19.35 8.03 -0.45
N SER A 143 -18.83 7.29 0.53
CA SER A 143 -19.51 6.19 1.20
C SER A 143 -19.36 6.28 2.71
N GLN A 144 -20.48 6.12 3.44
CA GLN A 144 -20.50 5.92 4.90
C GLN A 144 -20.26 4.45 5.29
N ASP A 145 -19.96 3.60 4.33
CA ASP A 145 -19.63 2.18 4.52
C ASP A 145 -18.36 1.86 3.75
N ALA A 146 -17.22 2.30 4.31
CA ALA A 146 -15.90 2.10 3.71
C ALA A 146 -15.57 0.62 3.51
N PHE A 147 -16.02 -0.24 4.44
CA PHE A 147 -15.82 -1.67 4.34
C PHE A 147 -16.43 -2.26 3.06
N HIS A 148 -17.72 -2.05 2.82
CA HIS A 148 -18.37 -2.59 1.64
C HIS A 148 -17.93 -1.88 0.37
N PHE A 149 -17.73 -0.56 0.41
CA PHE A 149 -17.19 0.22 -0.69
C PHE A 149 -15.87 -0.39 -1.20
N TRP A 150 -14.96 -0.71 -0.29
CA TRP A 150 -13.63 -1.16 -0.63
C TRP A 150 -13.55 -2.66 -0.94
N PHE A 151 -14.12 -3.52 -0.07
CA PHE A 151 -14.04 -4.98 -0.22
C PHE A 151 -14.94 -5.55 -1.33
N ARG A 152 -16.03 -4.86 -1.70
CA ARG A 152 -16.89 -5.26 -2.83
C ARG A 152 -16.41 -4.74 -4.18
N ASN A 153 -15.44 -3.84 -4.22
CA ASN A 153 -14.89 -3.34 -5.47
C ASN A 153 -14.41 -4.51 -6.35
N PRO A 154 -14.98 -4.71 -7.56
CA PRO A 154 -14.63 -5.85 -8.41
C PRO A 154 -13.18 -5.80 -8.93
N ARG A 155 -12.58 -4.60 -9.00
CA ARG A 155 -11.17 -4.42 -9.37
C ARG A 155 -10.23 -4.68 -8.20
N GLY A 156 -10.75 -4.80 -6.96
CA GLY A 156 -9.99 -4.72 -5.71
C GLY A 156 -9.63 -3.27 -5.43
N GLY A 157 -9.64 -2.85 -4.17
CA GLY A 157 -9.13 -1.53 -3.79
C GLY A 157 -7.61 -1.44 -3.96
N SER A 158 -7.07 -0.24 -4.09
CA SER A 158 -5.63 -0.01 -4.09
C SER A 158 -5.05 -0.36 -2.72
N VAL A 159 -4.01 -1.18 -2.67
CA VAL A 159 -3.27 -1.50 -1.43
C VAL A 159 -2.11 -0.54 -1.17
N LEU A 160 -1.96 0.47 -2.01
CA LEU A 160 -0.96 1.51 -1.87
C LEU A 160 -1.30 2.40 -0.68
N VAL A 161 -0.32 2.74 0.13
CA VAL A 161 -0.55 3.53 1.36
C VAL A 161 -0.46 5.03 1.13
N TRP A 162 0.27 5.43 0.09
CA TRP A 162 0.57 6.82 -0.24
C TRP A 162 -0.52 7.51 -1.11
N ASN A 163 -1.55 6.80 -1.54
CA ASN A 163 -2.63 7.39 -2.33
C ASN A 163 -3.84 7.83 -1.46
N ARG A 164 -3.57 8.20 -0.21
CA ARG A 164 -4.62 8.55 0.76
C ARG A 164 -4.21 9.64 1.73
N LEU A 165 -5.23 10.38 2.18
CA LEU A 165 -5.20 11.16 3.41
C LEU A 165 -6.08 10.44 4.43
N TYR A 166 -5.53 10.22 5.62
CA TYR A 166 -6.19 9.51 6.71
C TYR A 166 -6.52 10.47 7.85
N LYS A 167 -7.71 10.38 8.41
CA LYS A 167 -8.00 10.96 9.72
C LYS A 167 -7.22 10.16 10.77
N LYS A 168 -6.32 10.81 11.50
CA LYS A 168 -5.36 10.15 12.40
C LYS A 168 -6.05 9.29 13.46
N ASP A 169 -7.13 9.81 14.08
CA ASP A 169 -7.87 9.09 15.10
C ASP A 169 -8.58 7.84 14.54
N ALA A 170 -9.01 7.87 13.27
CA ALA A 170 -9.68 6.74 12.64
C ALA A 170 -8.73 5.55 12.35
N ILE A 171 -7.42 5.81 12.32
CA ILE A 171 -6.40 4.77 12.13
C ILE A 171 -5.55 4.52 13.39
N ALA A 172 -5.96 5.08 14.53
CA ALA A 172 -5.24 4.92 15.79
C ALA A 172 -5.05 3.44 16.17
N GLY A 173 -3.83 3.06 16.55
CA GLY A 173 -3.48 1.68 16.91
C GLY A 173 -3.28 0.73 15.72
N ILE A 174 -3.41 1.21 14.47
CA ILE A 174 -3.08 0.42 13.28
C ILE A 174 -1.63 0.71 12.90
N GLU A 175 -0.79 -0.32 12.94
CA GLU A 175 0.63 -0.22 12.62
C GLU A 175 0.99 -1.07 11.40
N PHE A 176 2.04 -0.64 10.68
CA PHE A 176 2.71 -1.45 9.67
C PHE A 176 3.40 -2.64 10.34
N PRO A 177 3.28 -3.86 9.80
CA PRO A 177 3.96 -5.04 10.36
C PRO A 177 5.47 -4.97 10.12
N GLN A 178 6.27 -5.33 11.13
CA GLN A 178 7.72 -5.27 11.04
C GLN A 178 8.31 -6.35 10.12
N ASP A 179 7.81 -7.59 10.21
CA ASP A 179 8.47 -8.77 9.64
C ASP A 179 7.84 -9.26 8.31
N ILE A 180 6.96 -8.47 7.70
CA ILE A 180 6.18 -8.88 6.53
C ILE A 180 6.42 -7.94 5.34
N GLN A 181 7.67 -7.84 4.89
CA GLN A 181 8.04 -7.12 3.68
C GLN A 181 8.38 -8.10 2.53
N PRO A 182 7.82 -7.92 1.34
CA PRO A 182 7.06 -6.76 0.81
C PRO A 182 5.53 -7.02 0.77
N ALA A 183 4.84 -7.01 1.88
CA ALA A 183 3.37 -7.07 1.93
C ALA A 183 2.79 -6.18 3.05
N GLU A 184 3.63 -5.34 3.65
CA GLU A 184 3.29 -4.43 4.73
C GLU A 184 2.19 -3.45 4.35
N ASP A 185 2.26 -2.87 3.15
CA ASP A 185 1.26 -1.95 2.60
C ASP A 185 -0.12 -2.62 2.50
N THR A 186 -0.14 -3.86 2.02
CA THR A 186 -1.37 -4.64 1.93
C THR A 186 -1.99 -4.87 3.30
N ILE A 187 -1.18 -5.26 4.29
CA ILE A 187 -1.68 -5.52 5.65
C ILE A 187 -2.19 -4.24 6.29
N PHE A 188 -1.41 -3.16 6.22
CA PHE A 188 -1.82 -1.87 6.78
C PHE A 188 -3.11 -1.38 6.14
N THR A 189 -3.16 -1.30 4.80
CA THR A 189 -4.35 -0.83 4.08
C THR A 189 -5.59 -1.67 4.40
N LEU A 190 -5.46 -3.00 4.42
CA LEU A 190 -6.60 -3.88 4.72
C LEU A 190 -7.11 -3.71 6.15
N LYS A 191 -6.21 -3.53 7.12
CA LYS A 191 -6.60 -3.22 8.50
C LYS A 191 -7.31 -1.86 8.57
N VAL A 192 -6.78 -0.83 7.91
CA VAL A 192 -7.42 0.49 7.85
C VAL A 192 -8.82 0.39 7.25
N MET A 193 -8.97 -0.17 6.04
CA MET A 193 -10.27 -0.28 5.37
C MET A 193 -11.26 -1.17 6.12
N PHE A 194 -10.76 -2.05 6.95
CA PHE A 194 -11.59 -2.84 7.86
C PHE A 194 -12.08 -2.04 9.06
N HIS A 195 -11.36 -1.01 9.50
CA HIS A 195 -11.68 -0.23 10.71
C HIS A 195 -12.44 1.06 10.44
N VAL A 196 -12.07 1.80 9.40
CA VAL A 196 -12.68 3.11 9.09
C VAL A 196 -14.15 2.95 8.71
N LEU A 197 -14.94 3.98 9.00
CA LEU A 197 -16.39 3.98 8.76
C LEU A 197 -16.72 4.58 7.40
N SER A 198 -15.99 5.62 6.99
CA SER A 198 -16.31 6.38 5.79
C SER A 198 -15.09 6.61 4.89
N ILE A 199 -15.35 6.71 3.60
CA ILE A 199 -14.34 6.96 2.58
C ILE A 199 -14.90 7.90 1.51
N VAL A 200 -14.08 8.83 1.04
CA VAL A 200 -14.32 9.60 -0.17
C VAL A 200 -13.23 9.25 -1.20
N HIS A 201 -13.62 8.91 -2.40
CA HIS A 201 -12.73 8.55 -3.51
C HIS A 201 -12.84 9.56 -4.64
N THR A 202 -11.72 9.87 -5.29
CA THR A 202 -11.68 10.63 -6.53
C THR A 202 -10.76 9.95 -7.56
N ASP A 203 -11.15 9.99 -8.83
CA ASP A 203 -10.31 9.54 -9.96
C ASP A 203 -9.29 10.62 -10.38
N THR A 204 -9.16 11.72 -9.62
CA THR A 204 -8.16 12.76 -9.88
C THR A 204 -6.76 12.21 -9.62
N ARG A 205 -5.83 12.45 -10.54
CA ARG A 205 -4.43 12.00 -10.44
C ARG A 205 -3.63 13.01 -9.63
N LEU A 206 -3.28 12.64 -8.39
CA LEU A 206 -2.62 13.54 -7.45
C LEU A 206 -1.20 13.10 -7.07
N LEU A 207 -0.68 12.02 -7.70
CA LEU A 207 0.67 11.53 -7.50
C LEU A 207 1.20 10.91 -8.78
N TYR A 208 2.46 11.15 -9.07
CA TYR A 208 3.25 10.56 -10.14
C TYR A 208 4.12 9.44 -9.57
N TYR A 209 3.66 8.21 -9.76
CA TYR A 209 4.36 6.99 -9.32
C TYR A 209 5.47 6.64 -10.31
N ARG A 210 6.72 6.63 -9.85
CA ARG A 210 7.89 6.36 -10.68
C ARG A 210 8.10 4.86 -10.88
N ASP A 211 8.02 4.40 -12.14
CA ASP A 211 8.37 3.02 -12.52
C ASP A 211 9.88 2.88 -12.73
N SER A 212 10.62 2.70 -11.64
CA SER A 212 12.07 2.55 -11.67
C SER A 212 12.49 1.08 -11.79
N SER A 213 13.60 0.82 -12.48
CA SER A 213 14.19 -0.53 -12.57
C SER A 213 14.68 -1.06 -11.22
N THR A 214 14.92 -0.17 -10.25
CA THR A 214 15.35 -0.50 -8.89
C THR A 214 14.17 -0.74 -7.93
N SER A 215 12.94 -0.49 -8.37
CA SER A 215 11.74 -0.72 -7.56
C SER A 215 11.69 -2.16 -7.05
N VAL A 216 11.37 -2.32 -5.76
CA VAL A 216 11.15 -3.64 -5.13
C VAL A 216 10.11 -4.46 -5.90
N MET A 217 9.16 -3.80 -6.54
CA MET A 217 8.13 -4.45 -7.37
C MET A 217 8.69 -5.06 -8.66
N ASN A 218 9.79 -4.54 -9.18
CA ASN A 218 10.48 -5.00 -10.40
C ASN A 218 11.58 -6.02 -10.10
N GLN A 219 12.06 -6.10 -8.86
CA GLN A 219 12.97 -7.17 -8.43
C GLN A 219 12.22 -8.51 -8.48
N GLY A 220 12.84 -9.52 -9.10
CA GLY A 220 12.24 -10.82 -9.36
C GLY A 220 11.53 -11.42 -8.14
N LYS A 221 10.32 -11.96 -8.32
CA LYS A 221 9.52 -12.55 -7.23
C LYS A 221 10.15 -13.84 -6.75
N THR A 222 11.00 -13.71 -5.73
CA THR A 222 11.80 -14.75 -5.09
C THR A 222 10.95 -15.64 -4.17
N ASP A 223 11.54 -16.73 -3.68
CA ASP A 223 10.96 -17.58 -2.62
C ASP A 223 10.58 -16.75 -1.37
N LYS A 224 11.33 -15.67 -1.09
CA LYS A 224 11.01 -14.71 -0.02
C LYS A 224 9.65 -14.07 -0.26
N TYR A 225 9.38 -13.59 -1.48
CA TYR A 225 8.10 -12.98 -1.85
C TYR A 225 6.92 -13.93 -1.57
N VAL A 226 7.01 -15.18 -2.04
CA VAL A 226 5.95 -16.19 -1.86
C VAL A 226 5.70 -16.48 -0.38
N ARG A 227 6.77 -16.65 0.40
CA ARG A 227 6.71 -16.92 1.85
C ARG A 227 6.04 -15.79 2.60
N VAL A 228 6.46 -14.56 2.34
CA VAL A 228 5.92 -13.36 2.99
C VAL A 228 4.44 -13.17 2.68
N HIS A 229 4.02 -13.37 1.42
CA HIS A 229 2.61 -13.25 1.07
C HIS A 229 1.74 -14.39 1.60
N ALA A 230 2.29 -15.59 1.77
CA ALA A 230 1.60 -16.68 2.46
C ALA A 230 1.36 -16.32 3.94
N ALA A 231 2.39 -15.82 4.62
CA ALA A 231 2.28 -15.35 6.00
C ALA A 231 1.31 -14.17 6.13
N ALA A 232 1.38 -13.20 5.21
CA ALA A 232 0.45 -12.07 5.16
C ALA A 232 -1.01 -12.52 5.03
N GLY A 233 -1.27 -13.52 4.18
CA GLY A 233 -2.61 -14.10 4.03
C GLY A 233 -3.13 -14.72 5.34
N GLN A 234 -2.28 -15.39 6.09
CA GLN A 234 -2.65 -15.96 7.41
C GLN A 234 -2.90 -14.83 8.43
N VAL A 235 -2.03 -13.84 8.51
CA VAL A 235 -2.19 -12.69 9.42
C VAL A 235 -3.50 -11.96 9.16
N LEU A 236 -3.86 -11.71 7.90
CA LEU A 236 -5.11 -11.07 7.52
C LEU A 236 -6.32 -11.92 7.88
N TYR A 237 -6.25 -13.22 7.61
CA TYR A 237 -7.33 -14.14 7.96
C TYR A 237 -7.60 -14.15 9.46
N ASP A 238 -6.55 -14.31 10.28
CA ASP A 238 -6.67 -14.31 11.75
C ASP A 238 -7.19 -12.98 12.28
N TYR A 239 -6.72 -11.86 11.73
CA TYR A 239 -7.15 -10.53 12.12
C TYR A 239 -8.64 -10.31 11.87
N PHE A 240 -9.13 -10.69 10.69
CA PHE A 240 -10.55 -10.55 10.35
C PHE A 240 -11.45 -11.45 11.18
N LEU A 241 -11.03 -12.71 11.41
CA LEU A 241 -11.81 -13.68 12.18
C LEU A 241 -11.93 -13.33 13.67
N LYS A 242 -10.92 -12.67 14.24
CA LYS A 242 -10.91 -12.27 15.64
C LYS A 242 -11.65 -10.95 15.88
N SER A 243 -12.15 -10.31 14.83
CA SER A 243 -12.80 -9.02 14.94
C SER A 243 -14.30 -9.15 15.21
N ASP A 244 -14.79 -8.42 16.20
CA ASP A 244 -16.22 -8.29 16.52
C ASP A 244 -17.02 -7.51 15.47
N ARG A 245 -16.35 -6.92 14.48
CA ARG A 245 -16.98 -6.13 13.40
C ARG A 245 -17.74 -7.01 12.42
N VAL A 246 -17.29 -8.24 12.19
CA VAL A 246 -17.95 -9.17 11.27
C VAL A 246 -19.13 -9.83 11.96
N LYS A 247 -20.31 -9.22 11.81
CA LYS A 247 -21.54 -9.66 12.53
C LYS A 247 -22.41 -10.63 11.72
N ASN A 248 -22.17 -10.73 10.42
CA ASN A 248 -23.03 -11.55 9.57
C ASN A 248 -22.23 -12.46 8.64
N LYS A 249 -22.88 -13.56 8.22
CA LYS A 249 -22.27 -14.60 7.37
C LYS A 249 -21.85 -14.09 5.99
N GLN A 250 -22.48 -13.02 5.51
CA GLN A 250 -22.24 -12.47 4.18
C GLN A 250 -20.92 -11.68 4.14
N ASP A 251 -20.66 -10.86 5.16
CA ASP A 251 -19.41 -10.09 5.30
C ASP A 251 -18.24 -11.04 5.60
N TYR A 252 -18.48 -12.07 6.40
CA TYR A 252 -17.51 -13.12 6.65
C TYR A 252 -17.06 -13.78 5.33
N LYS A 253 -18.01 -14.18 4.49
CA LYS A 253 -17.73 -14.78 3.18
C LYS A 253 -17.01 -13.81 2.24
N LEU A 254 -17.29 -12.50 2.34
CA LEU A 254 -16.62 -11.47 1.55
C LEU A 254 -15.13 -11.40 1.91
N LEU A 255 -14.80 -11.39 3.20
CA LEU A 255 -13.41 -11.37 3.69
C LEU A 255 -12.66 -12.66 3.34
N GLU A 256 -13.28 -13.83 3.55
CA GLU A 256 -12.69 -15.11 3.15
C GLU A 256 -12.37 -15.16 1.66
N ARG A 257 -13.28 -14.65 0.83
CA ARG A 257 -13.05 -14.54 -0.61
C ARG A 257 -11.89 -13.60 -0.92
N TYR A 258 -11.79 -12.47 -0.22
CA TYR A 258 -10.71 -11.52 -0.41
C TYR A 258 -9.35 -12.13 -0.07
N VAL A 259 -9.20 -12.73 1.11
CA VAL A 259 -7.97 -13.40 1.54
C VAL A 259 -7.60 -14.54 0.58
N SER A 260 -8.58 -15.35 0.18
CA SER A 260 -8.35 -16.43 -0.80
C SER A 260 -7.87 -15.90 -2.15
N ARG A 261 -8.41 -14.77 -2.63
CA ARG A 261 -7.94 -14.10 -3.86
C ARG A 261 -6.51 -13.56 -3.71
N PHE A 262 -6.20 -12.96 -2.57
CA PHE A 262 -4.86 -12.45 -2.27
C PHE A 262 -3.82 -13.59 -2.30
N ILE A 263 -4.06 -14.66 -1.55
CA ILE A 263 -3.18 -15.84 -1.50
C ILE A 263 -3.06 -16.48 -2.90
N PHE A 264 -4.17 -16.69 -3.59
CA PHE A 264 -4.15 -17.24 -4.95
C PHE A 264 -3.30 -16.38 -5.89
N LYS A 265 -3.51 -15.08 -5.94
CA LYS A 265 -2.77 -14.16 -6.81
C LYS A 265 -1.27 -14.19 -6.51
N SER A 266 -0.90 -14.10 -5.24
CA SER A 266 0.50 -13.90 -4.83
C SER A 266 1.29 -15.22 -4.71
N VAL A 267 0.66 -16.29 -4.20
CA VAL A 267 1.35 -17.54 -3.87
C VAL A 267 1.16 -18.64 -4.92
N VAL A 268 0.02 -18.65 -5.62
CA VAL A 268 -0.26 -19.66 -6.65
C VAL A 268 -0.03 -19.13 -8.06
N SER A 269 -0.72 -18.03 -8.41
CA SER A 269 -0.73 -17.53 -9.80
C SER A 269 0.60 -16.90 -10.21
N GLN A 270 1.19 -16.06 -9.36
CA GLN A 270 2.44 -15.36 -9.69
C GLN A 270 3.62 -16.30 -9.96
N PRO A 271 3.90 -17.32 -9.11
CA PRO A 271 4.94 -18.30 -9.42
C PRO A 271 4.70 -19.05 -10.73
N LEU A 272 3.43 -19.41 -11.03
CA LEU A 272 3.08 -20.09 -12.27
C LEU A 272 3.31 -19.25 -13.54
N ARG A 273 3.14 -17.92 -13.45
CA ARG A 273 3.25 -17.01 -14.61
C ARG A 273 4.67 -16.57 -14.92
N ARG A 274 5.49 -16.30 -13.89
CA ARG A 274 6.72 -15.50 -14.03
C ARG A 274 8.02 -16.30 -14.09
N MET A 275 8.00 -17.60 -13.88
CA MET A 275 9.22 -18.40 -13.92
C MET A 275 9.53 -18.90 -15.33
N ASN A 276 10.61 -18.42 -15.92
CA ASN A 276 11.02 -18.76 -17.28
C ASN A 276 12.00 -19.93 -17.35
N ASP A 277 12.88 -20.10 -16.35
CA ASP A 277 13.84 -21.21 -16.28
C ASP A 277 13.21 -22.48 -15.67
N LYS A 278 13.38 -23.65 -16.36
CA LYS A 278 12.66 -24.89 -16.02
C LYS A 278 13.06 -25.49 -14.66
N GLU A 279 14.33 -25.49 -14.32
CA GLU A 279 14.85 -26.21 -13.14
C GLU A 279 14.62 -25.42 -11.85
N THR A 280 15.00 -24.15 -11.84
CA THR A 280 14.74 -23.20 -10.76
C THR A 280 13.25 -23.01 -10.55
N ARG A 281 12.47 -23.04 -11.63
CA ARG A 281 11.01 -22.94 -11.61
C ARG A 281 10.35 -24.09 -10.85
N LEU A 282 10.75 -25.34 -11.10
CA LEU A 282 10.13 -26.49 -10.44
C LEU A 282 10.36 -26.47 -8.93
N GLN A 283 11.58 -26.19 -8.49
CA GLN A 283 11.91 -26.06 -7.07
C GLN A 283 11.11 -24.95 -6.37
N SER A 284 11.00 -23.80 -7.00
CA SER A 284 10.24 -22.68 -6.45
C SER A 284 8.73 -22.93 -6.42
N LEU A 285 8.19 -23.69 -7.39
CA LEU A 285 6.77 -24.10 -7.39
C LEU A 285 6.49 -25.13 -6.30
N GLU A 286 7.40 -26.07 -6.05
CA GLU A 286 7.28 -27.03 -4.92
C GLU A 286 7.33 -26.28 -3.58
N LYS A 287 8.25 -25.35 -3.38
CA LYS A 287 8.28 -24.52 -2.18
C LYS A 287 7.00 -23.69 -2.00
N ALA A 288 6.50 -23.09 -3.07
CA ALA A 288 5.22 -22.37 -3.02
C ALA A 288 4.05 -23.29 -2.64
N ARG A 289 4.06 -24.53 -3.14
CA ARG A 289 3.08 -25.55 -2.79
C ARG A 289 3.18 -25.95 -1.33
N GLU A 290 4.39 -26.16 -0.79
CA GLU A 290 4.60 -26.44 0.63
C GLU A 290 4.05 -25.34 1.53
N LEU A 291 4.16 -24.07 1.14
CA LEU A 291 3.66 -22.94 1.89
C LEU A 291 2.14 -22.78 1.81
N VAL A 292 1.53 -23.09 0.67
CA VAL A 292 0.09 -22.86 0.47
C VAL A 292 -0.77 -24.03 0.94
N LEU A 293 -0.25 -25.25 0.95
CA LEU A 293 -1.00 -26.44 1.40
C LEU A 293 -1.51 -26.33 2.86
N PRO A 294 -0.70 -25.86 3.83
CA PRO A 294 -1.20 -25.59 5.19
C PRO A 294 -2.35 -24.60 5.20
N LEU A 295 -2.26 -23.48 4.47
CA LEU A 295 -3.32 -22.48 4.37
C LEU A 295 -4.63 -23.05 3.80
N TYR A 296 -4.51 -23.94 2.82
CA TYR A 296 -5.67 -24.66 2.26
C TYR A 296 -6.28 -25.63 3.29
N ARG A 297 -5.45 -26.45 3.95
CA ARG A 297 -5.92 -27.44 4.93
C ARG A 297 -6.55 -26.80 6.17
N GLN A 298 -6.10 -25.63 6.56
CA GLN A 298 -6.64 -24.85 7.69
C GLN A 298 -7.89 -24.04 7.31
N GLY A 299 -8.23 -23.97 6.02
CA GLY A 299 -9.38 -23.20 5.53
C GLY A 299 -9.13 -21.69 5.37
N THR A 300 -7.88 -21.24 5.45
CA THR A 300 -7.47 -19.85 5.14
C THR A 300 -7.59 -19.56 3.65
N LEU A 301 -7.19 -20.50 2.80
CA LEU A 301 -7.41 -20.47 1.35
C LEU A 301 -8.59 -21.35 0.98
N LYS A 302 -9.65 -20.76 0.42
CA LYS A 302 -10.88 -21.43 -0.03
C LYS A 302 -11.03 -21.32 -1.56
N PRO A 303 -10.51 -22.28 -2.33
CA PRO A 303 -10.55 -22.25 -3.80
C PRO A 303 -11.97 -22.14 -4.36
N GLU A 304 -12.95 -22.72 -3.70
CA GLU A 304 -14.38 -22.70 -4.10
C GLU A 304 -14.97 -21.28 -4.16
N LEU A 305 -14.37 -20.32 -3.43
CA LEU A 305 -14.78 -18.91 -3.46
C LEU A 305 -14.18 -18.12 -4.65
N LEU A 306 -13.24 -18.70 -5.41
CA LEU A 306 -12.48 -18.03 -6.47
C LEU A 306 -13.09 -18.17 -7.87
N GLY A 307 -14.13 -18.99 -8.01
CA GLY A 307 -14.70 -19.42 -9.28
C GLY A 307 -13.96 -20.63 -9.88
N TRP A 308 -14.64 -21.38 -10.77
CA TRP A 308 -14.23 -22.71 -11.18
C TRP A 308 -12.82 -22.80 -11.81
N ARG A 309 -12.41 -21.82 -12.64
CA ARG A 309 -11.06 -21.82 -13.27
C ARG A 309 -9.95 -21.76 -12.24
N LYS A 310 -10.04 -20.82 -11.31
CA LYS A 310 -9.04 -20.65 -10.24
C LYS A 310 -9.07 -21.79 -9.24
N ALA A 311 -10.26 -22.34 -8.94
CA ALA A 311 -10.40 -23.53 -8.11
C ALA A 311 -9.72 -24.74 -8.74
N LEU A 312 -9.86 -24.92 -10.06
CA LEU A 312 -9.17 -25.98 -10.80
C LEU A 312 -7.65 -25.75 -10.81
N ALA A 313 -7.19 -24.51 -11.04
CA ALA A 313 -5.78 -24.16 -10.95
C ALA A 313 -5.19 -24.52 -9.58
N CYS A 314 -5.87 -24.19 -8.48
CA CYS A 314 -5.47 -24.58 -7.13
C CYS A 314 -5.36 -26.11 -6.97
N ARG A 315 -6.36 -26.86 -7.39
CA ARG A 315 -6.37 -28.33 -7.30
C ARG A 315 -5.20 -28.95 -8.06
N LEU A 316 -4.95 -28.51 -9.29
CA LEU A 316 -3.83 -28.97 -10.10
C LEU A 316 -2.49 -28.59 -9.45
N PHE A 317 -2.37 -27.38 -8.90
CA PHE A 317 -1.20 -26.91 -8.20
C PHE A 317 -0.92 -27.75 -6.94
N PHE A 318 -1.93 -28.04 -6.13
CA PHE A 318 -1.80 -28.86 -4.93
C PHE A 318 -1.36 -30.30 -5.20
N ASN A 319 -1.74 -30.84 -6.38
CA ASN A 319 -1.34 -32.16 -6.83
C ASN A 319 -0.03 -32.20 -7.63
N GLY A 320 0.71 -31.08 -7.72
CA GLY A 320 1.98 -30.97 -8.44
C GLY A 320 1.85 -30.89 -9.96
N HIS A 321 0.64 -30.72 -10.50
CA HIS A 321 0.42 -30.59 -11.94
C HIS A 321 0.59 -29.14 -12.43
N PHE A 322 1.77 -28.55 -12.19
CA PHE A 322 2.04 -27.14 -12.40
C PHE A 322 1.84 -26.67 -13.85
N THR A 323 2.24 -27.48 -14.82
CA THR A 323 2.07 -27.15 -16.26
C THR A 323 0.60 -27.00 -16.63
N LEU A 324 -0.25 -27.90 -16.13
CA LEU A 324 -1.70 -27.83 -16.35
C LEU A 324 -2.33 -26.68 -15.54
N ALA A 325 -1.90 -26.47 -14.29
CA ALA A 325 -2.38 -25.38 -13.46
C ALA A 325 -2.18 -24.01 -14.13
N ARG A 326 -1.07 -23.83 -14.87
CA ARG A 326 -0.73 -22.60 -15.59
C ARG A 326 -1.78 -22.20 -16.63
N LEU A 327 -2.49 -23.14 -17.21
CA LEU A 327 -3.52 -22.86 -18.23
C LEU A 327 -4.76 -22.15 -17.66
N PHE A 328 -4.92 -22.14 -16.34
CA PHE A 328 -6.10 -21.64 -15.63
C PHE A 328 -5.82 -20.40 -14.75
N VAL A 329 -4.62 -19.82 -14.81
CA VAL A 329 -4.21 -18.64 -14.02
C VAL A 329 -4.10 -17.37 -14.86
#